data_a0111b0bbc239cf47c3a35728807e6ee
#
_entry.id   a0111b0bbc239cf47c3a35728807e6ee
#
_cell.length_a   1.000
_cell.length_b   1.000
_cell.length_c   1.000
_cell.angle_alpha   90.00
_cell.angle_beta   90.00
_cell.angle_gamma   90.00
#
_symmetry.space_group_name_H-M   'P 1'
#
loop_
_entity.id
_entity.type
_entity.pdbx_description
1 polymer ?
#
loop_
_entity_poly.entity_id
_entity_poly.type
_entity_poly.pdbx_seq_one_letter_code
_entity_poly.pdbx_strand_id
1 'polypeptide(L)'
;MKSRQINVPALAAAKAGFSTATAYRIEGDPRLPSQKKKPRGRRRPDPLAAVWESEIMPMLEAAPGVRAVAIFEEMCRRHPEIITGVRRTVERRISKWRALNGPNREVIFRQEHPPGRLGLSDFTDMSALGIVISGARFDHRLYHFRLAFSGFEHGHVVLGGESFVALAEGLQNALWALGGVPEQHRSDSLSAAFCNLERDAQEDLTRRYEELCVHYGMTPSRNNRGVAHENGAIESAHGHLKRAIADELLLRGSRDFEDLAAYRRFIDEVVGRRNARNRKRIEIERAALKPLPDRRTADYEEARVLVTSSGGFILRRVFYSVPSRLIGHRLNVHLYDDRLDCFLGSTHLLSLRRGRPPQGRGKHGHVVDYHHVIHALRRKPMALLNLVYRDQLFPRRAYARAFEALLAKQSEKQTCRTMVGLLALAHDRACEAELADAIDADLDAGRLPDLDRLRERFTADRAAIPEVAVALVPLCAYDELATVGAPNTASLRDGGLS
;
A
#
# COMPACT_ATOMS: atom_id res chain seq x y z
N MET A 1 -23.04 63.01 3.68
CA MET A 1 -24.27 63.84 3.72
C MET A 1 -24.30 64.76 4.95
N LYS A 2 -24.17 64.30 6.21
CA LYS A 2 -24.21 65.18 7.39
C LYS A 2 -23.21 66.35 7.31
N SER A 3 -21.97 66.14 6.82
CA SER A 3 -20.96 67.16 6.65
C SER A 3 -21.32 68.22 5.57
N ARG A 4 -22.19 67.89 4.65
CA ARG A 4 -22.66 68.78 3.52
C ARG A 4 -23.69 69.81 4.00
N GLN A 5 -24.43 69.54 5.08
CA GLN A 5 -25.42 70.46 5.61
C GLN A 5 -24.78 71.74 6.22
N ILE A 6 -23.50 71.66 6.60
CA ILE A 6 -22.78 72.73 7.29
C ILE A 6 -21.64 73.30 6.42
N ASN A 7 -21.14 72.57 5.44
CA ASN A 7 -19.94 72.94 4.68
C ASN A 7 -20.22 72.92 3.13
N VAL A 8 -19.50 73.74 2.39
CA VAL A 8 -19.48 73.66 0.93
C VAL A 8 -18.96 72.32 0.41
N PRO A 9 -19.35 71.89 -0.79
CA PRO A 9 -19.01 70.53 -1.30
C PRO A 9 -17.54 70.19 -1.23
N ALA A 10 -16.65 71.11 -1.59
CA ALA A 10 -15.22 70.91 -1.59
C ALA A 10 -14.68 70.65 -0.16
N LEU A 11 -15.15 71.41 0.83
CA LEU A 11 -14.73 71.25 2.24
C LEU A 11 -15.29 69.95 2.87
N ALA A 12 -16.54 69.61 2.49
CA ALA A 12 -17.16 68.36 2.94
C ALA A 12 -16.44 67.12 2.34
N ALA A 13 -15.97 67.20 1.08
CA ALA A 13 -15.19 66.18 0.45
C ALA A 13 -13.84 65.98 1.10
N ALA A 14 -13.13 67.08 1.39
CA ALA A 14 -11.82 67.00 2.08
C ALA A 14 -11.94 66.39 3.49
N LYS A 15 -12.97 66.75 4.26
CA LYS A 15 -13.23 66.17 5.58
C LYS A 15 -13.64 64.71 5.53
N ALA A 16 -14.18 64.23 4.44
CA ALA A 16 -14.62 62.86 4.24
C ALA A 16 -13.58 61.99 3.50
N GLY A 17 -12.42 62.54 3.10
CA GLY A 17 -11.32 61.79 2.49
C GLY A 17 -11.56 61.38 1.04
N PHE A 18 -12.37 62.08 0.25
CA PHE A 18 -12.60 61.78 -1.15
C PHE A 18 -12.57 63.03 -2.04
N SER A 19 -12.47 62.85 -3.36
CA SER A 19 -12.33 63.97 -4.31
C SER A 19 -13.61 64.83 -4.40
N THR A 20 -13.44 66.13 -4.70
CA THR A 20 -14.53 67.08 -4.94
C THR A 20 -15.53 66.60 -5.98
N ALA A 21 -15.02 65.99 -7.08
CA ALA A 21 -15.86 65.39 -8.13
C ALA A 21 -16.75 64.23 -7.59
N THR A 22 -16.27 63.48 -6.61
CA THR A 22 -17.03 62.41 -5.95
C THR A 22 -18.14 63.04 -5.06
N ALA A 23 -17.86 64.16 -4.36
CA ALA A 23 -18.85 64.85 -3.56
C ALA A 23 -20.02 65.35 -4.41
N TYR A 24 -19.74 65.98 -5.53
CA TYR A 24 -20.82 66.43 -6.49
C TYR A 24 -21.59 65.25 -7.05
N ARG A 25 -20.96 64.11 -7.37
CA ARG A 25 -21.67 62.90 -7.80
C ARG A 25 -22.60 62.31 -6.75
N ILE A 26 -22.20 62.38 -5.46
CA ILE A 26 -23.03 61.92 -4.36
C ILE A 26 -24.18 62.91 -4.11
N GLU A 27 -23.95 64.19 -4.32
CA GLU A 27 -24.99 65.21 -4.22
C GLU A 27 -26.06 65.10 -5.31
N GLY A 28 -25.63 64.85 -6.53
CA GLY A 28 -26.55 64.63 -7.65
C GLY A 28 -27.32 63.31 -7.59
N ASP A 29 -26.74 62.28 -6.99
CA ASP A 29 -27.43 61.00 -6.78
C ASP A 29 -26.91 60.33 -5.48
N PRO A 30 -27.62 60.48 -4.38
CA PRO A 30 -27.19 60.00 -3.06
C PRO A 30 -27.32 58.49 -2.84
N ARG A 31 -27.83 57.74 -3.78
CA ARG A 31 -27.99 56.30 -3.70
C ARG A 31 -26.62 55.61 -3.61
N LEU A 32 -26.54 54.52 -2.87
CA LEU A 32 -25.32 53.69 -2.79
C LEU A 32 -24.96 53.10 -4.18
N PRO A 33 -23.67 52.87 -4.46
CA PRO A 33 -23.26 52.27 -5.74
C PRO A 33 -23.98 50.94 -6.08
N SER A 34 -24.34 50.16 -5.06
CA SER A 34 -25.14 48.94 -5.22
C SER A 34 -26.56 49.18 -5.66
N GLN A 35 -27.16 50.33 -5.28
CA GLN A 35 -28.51 50.74 -5.64
C GLN A 35 -28.57 51.44 -7.00
N LYS A 36 -27.44 51.97 -7.50
CA LYS A 36 -27.32 52.60 -8.83
C LYS A 36 -27.24 51.59 -9.97
N LYS A 37 -26.80 50.39 -9.69
CA LYS A 37 -26.71 49.34 -10.70
C LYS A 37 -28.12 48.85 -11.02
N LYS A 38 -28.60 49.15 -12.22
CA LYS A 38 -29.79 48.46 -12.74
C LYS A 38 -29.52 46.97 -12.70
N PRO A 39 -30.49 46.15 -12.24
CA PRO A 39 -30.38 44.71 -12.34
C PRO A 39 -30.00 44.34 -13.79
N ARG A 40 -28.92 43.61 -13.99
CA ARG A 40 -28.56 43.12 -15.33
C ARG A 40 -29.69 42.19 -15.79
N GLY A 41 -30.57 42.65 -16.64
CA GLY A 41 -31.57 41.83 -17.29
C GLY A 41 -30.88 40.67 -18.06
N ARG A 42 -31.53 39.55 -18.12
CA ARG A 42 -31.06 38.40 -18.88
C ARG A 42 -31.05 38.78 -20.36
N ARG A 43 -29.87 38.84 -20.99
CA ARG A 43 -29.74 39.22 -22.42
C ARG A 43 -30.20 38.11 -23.39
N ARG A 44 -30.31 36.87 -22.90
CA ARG A 44 -30.75 35.72 -23.71
C ARG A 44 -31.98 35.09 -23.06
N PRO A 45 -32.96 34.65 -23.87
CA PRO A 45 -34.11 33.91 -23.35
C PRO A 45 -33.64 32.68 -22.56
N ASP A 46 -34.46 32.26 -21.61
CA ASP A 46 -34.17 31.09 -20.79
C ASP A 46 -34.36 29.83 -21.64
N PRO A 47 -33.28 29.07 -21.92
CA PRO A 47 -33.40 27.89 -22.76
C PRO A 47 -34.22 26.76 -22.11
N LEU A 48 -34.50 26.85 -20.80
CA LEU A 48 -35.28 25.86 -20.07
C LEU A 48 -36.71 26.34 -19.75
N ALA A 49 -37.12 27.53 -20.22
CA ALA A 49 -38.43 28.11 -19.85
C ALA A 49 -39.59 27.18 -20.21
N ALA A 50 -39.54 26.54 -21.37
CA ALA A 50 -40.63 25.69 -21.86
C ALA A 50 -40.75 24.35 -21.11
N VAL A 51 -39.63 23.79 -20.61
CA VAL A 51 -39.60 22.43 -20.06
C VAL A 51 -39.37 22.38 -18.55
N TRP A 52 -39.02 23.51 -17.92
CA TRP A 52 -38.66 23.53 -16.52
C TRP A 52 -39.84 23.22 -15.59
N GLU A 53 -40.95 23.96 -15.74
CA GLU A 53 -42.12 23.79 -14.86
C GLU A 53 -43.00 22.63 -15.29
N SER A 54 -43.04 22.34 -16.59
CA SER A 54 -43.88 21.28 -17.13
C SER A 54 -43.32 19.88 -16.98
N GLU A 55 -41.99 19.72 -17.01
CA GLU A 55 -41.38 18.39 -17.02
C GLU A 55 -40.31 18.23 -15.95
N ILE A 56 -39.34 19.15 -15.83
CA ILE A 56 -38.20 18.99 -14.93
C ILE A 56 -38.60 19.07 -13.45
N MET A 57 -39.45 20.03 -13.09
CA MET A 57 -39.96 20.18 -11.73
C MET A 57 -40.74 18.97 -11.25
N PRO A 58 -41.72 18.44 -11.99
CA PRO A 58 -42.42 17.23 -11.60
C PRO A 58 -41.50 16.01 -11.37
N MET A 59 -40.47 15.85 -12.21
CA MET A 59 -39.46 14.80 -12.01
C MET A 59 -38.68 14.97 -10.70
N LEU A 60 -38.33 16.22 -10.35
CA LEU A 60 -37.62 16.53 -9.11
C LEU A 60 -38.50 16.39 -7.89
N GLU A 61 -39.79 16.69 -7.99
CA GLU A 61 -40.77 16.51 -6.90
C GLU A 61 -41.05 15.03 -6.65
N ALA A 62 -41.24 14.26 -7.74
CA ALA A 62 -41.44 12.80 -7.62
C ALA A 62 -40.22 12.06 -7.12
N ALA A 63 -39.02 12.50 -7.52
CA ALA A 63 -37.75 11.84 -7.14
C ALA A 63 -36.62 12.88 -6.89
N PRO A 64 -36.60 13.54 -5.72
CA PRO A 64 -35.61 14.60 -5.43
C PRO A 64 -34.15 14.14 -5.50
N GLY A 65 -33.90 12.82 -5.30
CA GLY A 65 -32.59 12.20 -5.33
C GLY A 65 -32.03 11.88 -6.73
N VAL A 66 -32.85 11.98 -7.80
CA VAL A 66 -32.42 11.61 -9.16
C VAL A 66 -31.23 12.48 -9.61
N ARG A 67 -30.19 11.88 -10.17
CA ARG A 67 -28.99 12.61 -10.58
C ARG A 67 -29.31 13.66 -11.66
N ALA A 68 -28.73 14.86 -11.54
CA ALA A 68 -28.94 15.94 -12.52
C ALA A 68 -28.54 15.51 -13.94
N VAL A 69 -27.54 14.63 -14.05
CA VAL A 69 -27.12 14.06 -15.34
C VAL A 69 -28.23 13.20 -15.95
N ALA A 70 -28.91 12.37 -15.15
CA ALA A 70 -29.99 11.52 -15.62
C ALA A 70 -31.20 12.34 -16.11
N ILE A 71 -31.54 13.43 -15.40
CA ILE A 71 -32.57 14.38 -15.86
C ILE A 71 -32.14 15.04 -17.19
N PHE A 72 -30.86 15.45 -17.27
CA PHE A 72 -30.35 16.05 -18.50
C PHE A 72 -30.42 15.08 -19.68
N GLU A 73 -30.00 13.83 -19.50
CA GLU A 73 -30.05 12.79 -20.53
C GLU A 73 -31.50 12.49 -20.97
N GLU A 74 -32.42 12.41 -20.03
CA GLU A 74 -33.85 12.25 -20.33
C GLU A 74 -34.44 13.45 -21.09
N MET A 75 -34.04 14.63 -20.69
CA MET A 75 -34.47 15.86 -21.42
C MET A 75 -33.87 15.94 -22.82
N CYS A 76 -32.61 15.51 -23.01
CA CYS A 76 -32.01 15.41 -24.35
C CYS A 76 -32.75 14.40 -25.23
N ARG A 77 -33.26 13.32 -24.65
CA ARG A 77 -34.03 12.32 -25.36
C ARG A 77 -35.41 12.86 -25.80
N ARG A 78 -36.06 13.68 -24.96
CA ARG A 78 -37.37 14.23 -25.23
C ARG A 78 -37.31 15.48 -26.10
N HIS A 79 -36.32 16.32 -25.91
CA HIS A 79 -36.18 17.65 -26.50
C HIS A 79 -34.77 17.91 -27.03
N PRO A 80 -34.29 17.15 -28.03
CA PRO A 80 -32.91 17.23 -28.50
C PRO A 80 -32.56 18.62 -29.07
N GLU A 81 -33.56 19.33 -29.61
CA GLU A 81 -33.42 20.67 -30.19
C GLU A 81 -33.21 21.77 -29.15
N ILE A 82 -33.73 21.60 -27.94
CA ILE A 82 -33.71 22.65 -26.88
C ILE A 82 -32.51 22.47 -25.95
N ILE A 83 -32.15 21.25 -25.65
CA ILE A 83 -31.29 20.91 -24.50
C ILE A 83 -29.82 20.71 -24.87
N THR A 84 -29.53 20.48 -26.15
CA THR A 84 -28.16 20.36 -26.63
C THR A 84 -27.31 21.58 -26.26
N GLY A 85 -26.24 21.38 -25.48
CA GLY A 85 -25.31 22.44 -25.06
C GLY A 85 -25.67 23.21 -23.78
N VAL A 86 -26.82 22.95 -23.14
CA VAL A 86 -27.24 23.65 -21.89
C VAL A 86 -27.08 22.84 -20.62
N ARG A 87 -26.30 21.74 -20.64
CA ARG A 87 -26.08 20.83 -19.51
C ARG A 87 -25.76 21.57 -18.20
N ARG A 88 -24.79 22.47 -18.21
CA ARG A 88 -24.41 23.26 -17.02
C ARG A 88 -25.55 24.14 -16.49
N THR A 89 -26.44 24.61 -17.37
CA THR A 89 -27.61 25.42 -16.98
C THR A 89 -28.63 24.54 -16.27
N VAL A 90 -28.90 23.33 -16.78
CA VAL A 90 -29.75 22.32 -16.15
C VAL A 90 -29.21 21.95 -14.77
N GLU A 91 -27.96 21.52 -14.70
CA GLU A 91 -27.32 21.11 -13.45
C GLU A 91 -27.35 22.21 -12.37
N ARG A 92 -27.04 23.46 -12.75
CA ARG A 92 -27.07 24.61 -11.85
C ARG A 92 -28.49 24.95 -11.37
N ARG A 93 -29.47 24.84 -12.23
CA ARG A 93 -30.86 25.12 -11.89
C ARG A 93 -31.47 24.05 -10.99
N ILE A 94 -31.17 22.79 -11.27
CA ILE A 94 -31.49 21.66 -10.38
C ILE A 94 -30.82 21.83 -9.01
N SER A 95 -29.54 22.19 -8.97
CA SER A 95 -28.83 22.46 -7.71
C SER A 95 -29.49 23.58 -6.91
N LYS A 96 -29.91 24.66 -7.57
CA LYS A 96 -30.64 25.77 -6.94
C LYS A 96 -32.01 25.32 -6.42
N TRP A 97 -32.75 24.55 -7.23
CA TRP A 97 -34.07 24.03 -6.82
C TRP A 97 -33.93 23.12 -5.59
N ARG A 98 -32.95 22.22 -5.57
CA ARG A 98 -32.66 21.36 -4.41
C ARG A 98 -32.28 22.14 -3.15
N ALA A 99 -31.57 23.23 -3.30
CA ALA A 99 -31.23 24.10 -2.16
C ALA A 99 -32.46 24.80 -1.57
N LEU A 100 -33.51 25.05 -2.38
CA LEU A 100 -34.74 25.73 -1.95
C LEU A 100 -35.86 24.75 -1.53
N ASN A 101 -35.99 23.64 -2.24
CA ASN A 101 -37.16 22.76 -2.15
C ASN A 101 -36.80 21.27 -1.91
N GLY A 102 -35.49 20.93 -1.97
CA GLY A 102 -35.05 19.55 -1.78
C GLY A 102 -35.09 19.09 -0.32
N PRO A 103 -35.00 17.78 -0.09
CA PRO A 103 -34.94 17.24 1.25
C PRO A 103 -33.68 17.70 2.00
N ASN A 104 -33.77 17.76 3.32
CA ASN A 104 -32.61 18.03 4.16
C ASN A 104 -31.52 17.00 3.91
N ARG A 105 -30.29 17.49 3.83
CA ARG A 105 -29.12 16.62 3.69
C ARG A 105 -28.61 16.24 5.07
N GLU A 106 -27.99 15.08 5.12
CA GLU A 106 -27.29 14.62 6.30
C GLU A 106 -26.16 15.57 6.66
N VAL A 107 -26.06 15.93 7.93
CA VAL A 107 -25.03 16.84 8.45
C VAL A 107 -23.94 16.00 9.11
N ILE A 108 -22.72 16.13 8.60
CA ILE A 108 -21.55 15.51 9.24
C ILE A 108 -21.07 16.44 10.35
N PHE A 109 -21.24 16.01 11.60
CA PHE A 109 -20.75 16.75 12.75
C PHE A 109 -19.24 16.56 12.89
N ARG A 110 -18.48 17.66 12.89
CA ARG A 110 -17.06 17.62 13.21
C ARG A 110 -16.87 17.20 14.65
N GLN A 111 -16.11 16.14 14.86
CA GLN A 111 -15.70 15.71 16.19
C GLN A 111 -14.28 16.21 16.49
N GLU A 112 -14.06 16.67 17.72
CA GLU A 112 -12.73 16.98 18.22
C GLU A 112 -12.14 15.72 18.86
N HIS A 113 -10.94 15.40 18.45
CA HIS A 113 -10.18 14.28 19.00
C HIS A 113 -9.00 14.85 19.80
N PRO A 114 -8.87 14.55 21.10
CA PRO A 114 -7.67 14.91 21.85
C PRO A 114 -6.42 14.24 21.28
N PRO A 115 -5.23 14.88 21.44
CA PRO A 115 -3.97 14.25 21.04
C PRO A 115 -3.76 12.91 21.75
N GLY A 116 -3.17 11.94 21.05
CA GLY A 116 -2.83 10.62 21.58
C GLY A 116 -4.00 9.68 21.84
N ARG A 117 -5.24 10.11 21.55
CA ARG A 117 -6.43 9.31 21.92
C ARG A 117 -6.75 8.21 20.91
N LEU A 118 -6.86 8.51 19.64
CA LEU A 118 -7.48 7.59 18.67
C LEU A 118 -6.63 7.35 17.42
N GLY A 119 -6.24 6.09 17.25
CA GLY A 119 -5.71 5.56 16.00
C GLY A 119 -6.81 4.84 15.20
N LEU A 120 -6.86 5.09 13.90
CA LEU A 120 -7.78 4.49 12.94
C LEU A 120 -6.99 3.66 11.94
N SER A 121 -7.48 2.51 11.56
CA SER A 121 -6.87 1.74 10.48
C SER A 121 -7.89 1.00 9.63
N ASP A 122 -7.53 0.78 8.39
CA ASP A 122 -8.32 0.00 7.45
C ASP A 122 -7.47 -0.44 6.26
N PHE A 123 -7.94 -1.45 5.50
CA PHE A 123 -7.33 -1.90 4.26
C PHE A 123 -7.96 -1.18 3.06
N THR A 124 -7.14 -0.85 2.08
CA THR A 124 -7.62 -0.21 0.87
C THR A 124 -7.04 -0.88 -0.37
N ASP A 125 -7.88 -1.11 -1.39
CA ASP A 125 -7.48 -1.72 -2.66
C ASP A 125 -6.67 -0.73 -3.50
N MET A 126 -5.48 -1.15 -3.96
CA MET A 126 -4.56 -0.35 -4.78
C MET A 126 -4.49 -0.82 -6.24
N SER A 127 -5.29 -1.80 -6.64
CA SER A 127 -5.26 -2.41 -7.98
C SER A 127 -5.49 -1.40 -9.11
N ALA A 128 -6.31 -0.36 -8.85
CA ALA A 128 -6.58 0.72 -9.81
C ALA A 128 -5.34 1.57 -10.18
N LEU A 129 -4.29 1.55 -9.35
CA LEU A 129 -3.06 2.29 -9.64
C LEU A 129 -2.18 1.61 -10.70
N GLY A 130 -2.44 0.34 -11.01
CA GLY A 130 -1.72 -0.39 -12.06
C GLY A 130 -0.23 -0.52 -11.81
N ILE A 131 0.15 -0.83 -10.57
CA ILE A 131 1.55 -1.04 -10.19
C ILE A 131 2.11 -2.29 -10.85
N VAL A 132 3.35 -2.20 -11.27
CA VAL A 132 4.12 -3.28 -11.88
C VAL A 132 5.40 -3.47 -11.07
N ILE A 133 5.83 -4.71 -10.85
CA ILE A 133 7.10 -5.04 -10.20
C ILE A 133 7.85 -6.02 -11.10
N SER A 134 9.04 -5.66 -11.53
CA SER A 134 9.86 -6.44 -12.48
C SER A 134 9.07 -6.85 -13.73
N GLY A 135 8.27 -5.95 -14.30
CA GLY A 135 7.43 -6.20 -15.47
C GLY A 135 6.15 -7.00 -15.21
N ALA A 136 5.89 -7.45 -13.97
CA ALA A 136 4.68 -8.18 -13.61
C ALA A 136 3.68 -7.28 -12.87
N ARG A 137 2.40 -7.36 -13.26
CA ARG A 137 1.34 -6.60 -12.59
C ARG A 137 1.20 -7.00 -11.13
N PHE A 138 1.11 -6.00 -10.27
CA PHE A 138 1.10 -6.13 -8.83
C PHE A 138 -0.19 -5.56 -8.22
N ASP A 139 -1.28 -6.33 -8.30
CA ASP A 139 -2.54 -5.98 -7.63
C ASP A 139 -2.41 -6.30 -6.13
N HIS A 140 -2.60 -5.32 -5.27
CA HIS A 140 -2.37 -5.46 -3.84
C HIS A 140 -3.31 -4.58 -3.01
N ARG A 141 -3.32 -4.81 -1.70
CA ARG A 141 -3.94 -3.95 -0.72
C ARG A 141 -2.88 -3.18 0.06
N LEU A 142 -3.26 -2.04 0.58
CA LEU A 142 -2.48 -1.25 1.50
C LEU A 142 -3.22 -1.21 2.85
N TYR A 143 -2.56 -1.62 3.92
CA TYR A 143 -3.00 -1.27 5.26
C TYR A 143 -2.66 0.18 5.51
N HIS A 144 -3.65 0.98 5.89
CA HIS A 144 -3.50 2.40 6.14
C HIS A 144 -3.88 2.71 7.58
N PHE A 145 -2.92 3.18 8.35
CA PHE A 145 -3.09 3.69 9.71
C PHE A 145 -3.09 5.20 9.73
N ARG A 146 -3.94 5.80 10.57
CA ARG A 146 -4.04 7.25 10.73
C ARG A 146 -4.38 7.63 12.15
N LEU A 147 -3.74 8.68 12.70
CA LEU A 147 -4.16 9.31 13.95
C LEU A 147 -5.24 10.36 13.69
N ALA A 148 -6.27 10.36 14.54
CA ALA A 148 -7.43 11.23 14.35
C ALA A 148 -7.10 12.71 14.61
N PHE A 149 -6.24 13.03 15.58
CA PHE A 149 -5.86 14.41 15.91
C PHE A 149 -4.86 14.98 14.91
N SER A 150 -3.66 14.42 14.79
CA SER A 150 -2.59 14.99 13.96
C SER A 150 -2.77 14.73 12.49
N GLY A 151 -3.46 13.64 12.16
CA GLY A 151 -3.48 13.10 10.80
C GLY A 151 -2.15 12.45 10.40
N PHE A 152 -1.33 12.00 11.35
CA PHE A 152 -0.21 11.10 11.05
C PHE A 152 -0.72 9.90 10.28
N GLU A 153 -0.01 9.52 9.23
CA GLU A 153 -0.36 8.38 8.38
C GLU A 153 0.80 7.40 8.28
N HIS A 154 0.47 6.11 8.16
CA HIS A 154 1.41 5.05 7.80
C HIS A 154 0.74 4.10 6.82
N GLY A 155 1.49 3.68 5.79
CA GLY A 155 1.02 2.74 4.78
C GLY A 155 1.87 1.48 4.78
N HIS A 156 1.25 0.31 4.91
CA HIS A 156 1.94 -0.97 4.82
C HIS A 156 1.41 -1.78 3.63
N VAL A 157 2.31 -2.20 2.73
CA VAL A 157 1.96 -2.98 1.53
C VAL A 157 1.68 -4.43 1.94
N VAL A 158 0.43 -4.85 1.77
CA VAL A 158 -0.06 -6.17 2.18
C VAL A 158 0.11 -7.18 1.05
N LEU A 159 0.70 -8.33 1.35
CA LEU A 159 0.94 -9.40 0.39
C LEU A 159 -0.09 -10.53 0.49
N GLY A 160 -0.53 -10.85 1.68
CA GLY A 160 -1.39 -11.98 1.96
C GLY A 160 -2.90 -11.73 1.84
N GLY A 161 -3.32 -10.50 1.54
CA GLY A 161 -4.72 -10.08 1.62
C GLY A 161 -5.14 -9.64 3.02
N GLU A 162 -6.41 -9.27 3.19
CA GLU A 162 -6.95 -8.87 4.49
C GLU A 162 -6.93 -10.06 5.46
N SER A 163 -6.11 -9.96 6.48
CA SER A 163 -5.94 -10.99 7.51
C SER A 163 -5.51 -10.34 8.83
N PHE A 164 -5.71 -11.06 9.94
CA PHE A 164 -5.22 -10.60 11.24
C PHE A 164 -3.70 -10.38 11.24
N VAL A 165 -2.94 -11.28 10.60
CA VAL A 165 -1.48 -11.17 10.51
C VAL A 165 -1.07 -9.88 9.80
N ALA A 166 -1.74 -9.54 8.68
CA ALA A 166 -1.47 -8.29 7.95
C ALA A 166 -1.85 -7.05 8.76
N LEU A 167 -2.96 -7.12 9.52
CA LEU A 167 -3.37 -6.04 10.43
C LEU A 167 -2.33 -5.86 11.54
N ALA A 168 -1.95 -6.96 12.21
CA ALA A 168 -1.01 -6.93 13.33
C ALA A 168 0.36 -6.39 12.89
N GLU A 169 0.88 -6.84 11.75
CA GLU A 169 2.14 -6.36 11.20
C GLU A 169 2.05 -4.89 10.78
N GLY A 170 1.00 -4.50 10.05
CA GLY A 170 0.78 -3.12 9.62
C GLY A 170 0.62 -2.15 10.79
N LEU A 171 -0.14 -2.55 11.82
CA LEU A 171 -0.32 -1.76 13.04
C LEU A 171 1.01 -1.58 13.80
N GLN A 172 1.74 -2.67 14.02
CA GLN A 172 3.04 -2.62 14.69
C GLN A 172 4.01 -1.71 13.92
N ASN A 173 4.09 -1.84 12.60
CA ASN A 173 4.93 -0.97 11.77
C ASN A 173 4.55 0.50 11.91
N ALA A 174 3.24 0.80 11.96
CA ALA A 174 2.73 2.16 12.15
C ALA A 174 3.11 2.74 13.53
N LEU A 175 2.91 1.97 14.61
CA LEU A 175 3.23 2.39 15.97
C LEU A 175 4.73 2.64 16.16
N TRP A 176 5.58 1.77 15.59
CA TRP A 176 7.04 1.93 15.67
C TRP A 176 7.54 3.09 14.81
N ALA A 177 6.95 3.34 13.65
CA ALA A 177 7.25 4.52 12.84
C ALA A 177 6.80 5.82 13.51
N LEU A 178 5.68 5.78 14.25
CA LEU A 178 5.16 6.89 15.03
C LEU A 178 6.04 7.19 16.26
N GLY A 179 6.59 6.15 16.89
CA GLY A 179 7.35 6.23 18.13
C GLY A 179 6.50 6.27 19.39
N GLY A 180 5.28 5.73 19.36
CA GLY A 180 4.37 5.67 20.51
C GLY A 180 3.03 5.06 20.18
N VAL A 181 2.17 4.93 21.20
CA VAL A 181 0.93 4.17 21.15
C VAL A 181 -0.25 5.06 21.53
N PRO A 182 -1.32 5.14 20.71
CA PRO A 182 -2.55 5.84 21.08
C PRO A 182 -3.32 5.11 22.17
N GLU A 183 -4.19 5.81 22.89
CA GLU A 183 -5.04 5.24 23.92
C GLU A 183 -6.01 4.18 23.37
N GLN A 184 -6.56 4.44 22.19
CA GLN A 184 -7.54 3.59 21.53
C GLN A 184 -7.13 3.31 20.08
N HIS A 185 -7.42 2.10 19.62
CA HIS A 185 -7.30 1.73 18.22
C HIS A 185 -8.63 1.22 17.68
N ARG A 186 -9.03 1.74 16.51
CA ARG A 186 -10.26 1.35 15.81
C ARG A 186 -9.91 0.79 14.43
N SER A 187 -10.42 -0.40 14.14
CA SER A 187 -10.31 -1.02 12.82
C SER A 187 -11.67 -1.50 12.34
N ASP A 188 -12.01 -1.18 11.09
CA ASP A 188 -13.24 -1.68 10.43
C ASP A 188 -13.01 -3.04 9.75
N SER A 189 -11.78 -3.31 9.39
CA SER A 189 -11.36 -4.45 8.57
C SER A 189 -11.61 -5.81 9.21
N LEU A 190 -11.73 -5.88 10.53
CA LEU A 190 -12.04 -7.12 11.22
C LEU A 190 -13.44 -7.65 10.84
N SER A 191 -14.39 -6.75 10.59
CA SER A 191 -15.75 -7.11 10.20
C SER A 191 -15.84 -7.72 8.80
N ALA A 192 -15.05 -7.22 7.85
CA ALA A 192 -15.03 -7.71 6.47
C ALA A 192 -14.30 -9.07 6.34
N ALA A 193 -13.21 -9.26 7.10
CA ALA A 193 -12.47 -10.51 7.14
C ALA A 193 -13.29 -11.64 7.79
N PHE A 194 -14.24 -11.28 8.67
CA PHE A 194 -15.06 -12.23 9.46
C PHE A 194 -16.33 -12.70 8.75
N CYS A 195 -16.82 -11.99 7.72
CA CYS A 195 -18.11 -12.30 7.10
C CYS A 195 -18.25 -13.73 6.55
N ASN A 196 -17.13 -14.42 6.28
CA ASN A 196 -17.10 -15.75 5.68
C ASN A 196 -16.47 -16.83 6.59
N LEU A 197 -16.23 -16.53 7.86
CA LEU A 197 -15.64 -17.48 8.80
C LEU A 197 -16.71 -18.11 9.70
N GLU A 198 -16.44 -19.33 10.15
CA GLU A 198 -17.23 -19.97 11.19
C GLU A 198 -17.14 -19.18 12.50
N ARG A 199 -18.15 -19.31 13.36
CA ARG A 199 -18.30 -18.51 14.59
C ARG A 199 -17.10 -18.61 15.51
N ASP A 200 -16.55 -19.81 15.69
CA ASP A 200 -15.39 -20.06 16.53
C ASP A 200 -14.12 -19.35 16.01
N ALA A 201 -13.95 -19.30 14.68
CA ALA A 201 -12.85 -18.59 14.04
C ALA A 201 -12.97 -17.05 14.17
N GLN A 202 -14.20 -16.53 14.22
CA GLN A 202 -14.46 -15.10 14.47
C GLN A 202 -14.13 -14.73 15.93
N GLU A 203 -14.47 -15.57 16.88
CA GLU A 203 -14.17 -15.37 18.31
C GLU A 203 -12.65 -15.42 18.55
N ASP A 204 -11.94 -16.35 17.91
CA ASP A 204 -10.47 -16.46 18.01
C ASP A 204 -9.76 -15.23 17.48
N LEU A 205 -10.16 -14.72 16.32
CA LEU A 205 -9.57 -13.52 15.74
C LEU A 205 -9.88 -12.26 16.57
N THR A 206 -11.06 -12.19 17.17
CA THR A 206 -11.42 -11.11 18.09
C THR A 206 -10.51 -11.10 19.29
N ARG A 207 -10.31 -12.27 19.92
CA ARG A 207 -9.43 -12.45 21.07
C ARG A 207 -7.98 -12.06 20.72
N ARG A 208 -7.45 -12.52 19.62
CA ARG A 208 -6.11 -12.18 19.16
C ARG A 208 -5.93 -10.67 18.96
N TYR A 209 -6.94 -9.98 18.42
CA TYR A 209 -6.89 -8.53 18.29
C TYR A 209 -6.93 -7.82 19.65
N GLU A 210 -7.75 -8.30 20.57
CA GLU A 210 -7.81 -7.79 21.96
C GLU A 210 -6.47 -8.01 22.67
N GLU A 211 -5.86 -9.18 22.56
CA GLU A 211 -4.55 -9.51 23.09
C GLU A 211 -3.44 -8.59 22.50
N LEU A 212 -3.47 -8.33 21.19
CA LEU A 212 -2.57 -7.38 20.55
C LEU A 212 -2.75 -5.96 21.13
N CYS A 213 -3.98 -5.51 21.28
CA CYS A 213 -4.27 -4.20 21.88
C CYS A 213 -3.78 -4.13 23.35
N VAL A 214 -4.00 -5.18 24.12
CA VAL A 214 -3.52 -5.28 25.52
C VAL A 214 -2.00 -5.22 25.59
N HIS A 215 -1.30 -5.95 24.70
CA HIS A 215 0.17 -5.91 24.63
C HIS A 215 0.72 -4.47 24.42
N TYR A 216 0.03 -3.69 23.58
CA TYR A 216 0.38 -2.28 23.33
C TYR A 216 -0.25 -1.29 24.33
N GLY A 217 -1.05 -1.76 25.29
CA GLY A 217 -1.75 -0.89 26.26
C GLY A 217 -2.84 -0.03 25.62
N MET A 218 -3.39 -0.47 24.47
CA MET A 218 -4.51 0.18 23.78
C MET A 218 -5.84 -0.44 24.16
N THR A 219 -6.90 0.37 24.09
CA THR A 219 -8.27 -0.14 24.16
C THR A 219 -8.80 -0.38 22.74
N PRO A 220 -9.22 -1.62 22.41
CA PRO A 220 -9.84 -1.88 21.12
C PRO A 220 -11.19 -1.17 21.02
N SER A 221 -11.44 -0.52 19.90
CA SER A 221 -12.72 0.11 19.59
C SER A 221 -13.25 -0.46 18.28
N ARG A 222 -14.57 -0.65 18.21
CA ARG A 222 -15.26 -1.12 17.00
C ARG A 222 -16.22 -0.04 16.53
N ASN A 223 -16.49 -0.01 15.22
CA ASN A 223 -17.56 0.82 14.72
C ASN A 223 -18.92 0.26 15.15
N ASN A 224 -19.82 1.12 15.55
CA ASN A 224 -21.20 0.73 15.77
C ASN A 224 -21.83 0.36 14.43
N ARG A 225 -22.41 -0.84 14.32
CA ARG A 225 -23.13 -1.27 13.12
C ARG A 225 -24.23 -0.25 12.79
N GLY A 226 -24.19 0.30 11.58
CA GLY A 226 -25.20 1.24 11.08
C GLY A 226 -24.89 2.73 11.26
N VAL A 227 -23.74 3.09 11.85
CA VAL A 227 -23.31 4.50 12.00
C VAL A 227 -22.25 4.79 10.94
N ALA A 228 -22.68 5.12 9.74
CA ALA A 228 -21.82 5.38 8.57
C ALA A 228 -20.80 6.51 8.77
N HIS A 229 -20.99 7.38 9.77
CA HIS A 229 -20.17 8.58 9.98
C HIS A 229 -18.88 8.35 10.74
N GLU A 230 -18.76 7.25 11.48
CA GLU A 230 -17.57 6.96 12.29
C GLU A 230 -16.35 6.61 11.42
N ASN A 231 -16.57 6.10 10.19
CA ASN A 231 -15.53 5.72 9.23
C ASN A 231 -15.18 6.81 8.20
N GLY A 232 -16.00 7.85 8.05
CA GLY A 232 -15.81 8.88 7.03
C GLY A 232 -14.43 9.55 7.06
N ALA A 233 -13.79 9.59 8.23
CA ALA A 233 -12.45 10.16 8.38
C ALA A 233 -11.36 9.29 7.72
N ILE A 234 -11.42 7.96 7.88
CA ILE A 234 -10.44 7.04 7.28
C ILE A 234 -10.72 6.84 5.80
N GLU A 235 -12.00 6.71 5.39
CA GLU A 235 -12.39 6.58 3.99
C GLU A 235 -11.97 7.79 3.15
N SER A 236 -12.20 9.01 3.67
CA SER A 236 -11.71 10.24 3.04
C SER A 236 -10.19 10.26 2.95
N ALA A 237 -9.48 9.81 3.99
CA ALA A 237 -8.03 9.73 4.02
C ALA A 237 -7.50 8.73 2.98
N HIS A 238 -8.16 7.58 2.77
CA HIS A 238 -7.84 6.63 1.70
C HIS A 238 -7.88 7.27 0.32
N GLY A 239 -8.96 8.02 0.02
CA GLY A 239 -9.09 8.74 -1.24
C GLY A 239 -7.99 9.79 -1.46
N HIS A 240 -7.59 10.49 -0.39
CA HIS A 240 -6.49 11.45 -0.43
C HIS A 240 -5.13 10.78 -0.61
N LEU A 241 -4.86 9.67 0.09
CA LEU A 241 -3.61 8.93 -0.04
C LEU A 241 -3.47 8.31 -1.43
N LYS A 242 -4.52 7.66 -1.95
CA LYS A 242 -4.52 7.09 -3.31
C LYS A 242 -4.23 8.14 -4.38
N ARG A 243 -4.85 9.32 -4.28
CA ARG A 243 -4.58 10.43 -5.21
C ARG A 243 -3.13 10.90 -5.12
N ALA A 244 -2.60 11.08 -3.90
CA ALA A 244 -1.21 11.48 -3.72
C ALA A 244 -0.23 10.46 -4.33
N ILE A 245 -0.48 9.15 -4.14
CA ILE A 245 0.32 8.10 -4.76
C ILE A 245 0.19 8.13 -6.29
N ALA A 246 -1.04 8.31 -6.82
CA ALA A 246 -1.27 8.41 -8.26
C ALA A 246 -0.54 9.61 -8.88
N ASP A 247 -0.58 10.78 -8.24
CA ASP A 247 0.12 11.99 -8.69
C ASP A 247 1.65 11.76 -8.71
N GLU A 248 2.21 11.15 -7.68
CA GLU A 248 3.65 10.86 -7.61
C GLU A 248 4.09 9.79 -8.63
N LEU A 249 3.23 8.81 -8.95
CA LEU A 249 3.47 7.87 -10.05
C LEU A 249 3.50 8.57 -11.42
N LEU A 250 2.64 9.57 -11.62
CA LEU A 250 2.67 10.40 -12.84
C LEU A 250 3.94 11.23 -12.92
N LEU A 251 4.36 11.84 -11.81
CA LEU A 251 5.61 12.61 -11.73
C LEU A 251 6.84 11.73 -11.95
N ARG A 252 6.83 10.51 -11.44
CA ARG A 252 7.88 9.51 -11.65
C ARG A 252 7.97 9.07 -13.12
N GLY A 253 6.87 9.14 -13.87
CA GLY A 253 6.78 8.72 -15.28
C GLY A 253 6.76 7.20 -15.51
N SER A 254 6.78 6.39 -14.44
CA SER A 254 6.73 4.93 -14.53
C SER A 254 5.97 4.33 -13.35
N ARG A 255 5.24 3.25 -13.62
CA ARG A 255 4.56 2.43 -12.61
C ARG A 255 5.27 1.10 -12.34
N ASP A 256 6.39 0.86 -13.04
CA ASP A 256 7.22 -0.33 -12.85
C ASP A 256 8.33 -0.05 -11.84
N PHE A 257 8.46 -0.94 -10.88
CA PHE A 257 9.48 -0.91 -9.84
C PHE A 257 10.39 -2.13 -10.01
N GLU A 258 11.66 -1.96 -9.71
CA GLU A 258 12.65 -3.02 -9.78
C GLU A 258 12.27 -4.21 -8.89
N ASP A 259 11.87 -3.92 -7.65
CA ASP A 259 11.44 -4.90 -6.67
C ASP A 259 10.37 -4.35 -5.70
N LEU A 260 9.87 -5.20 -4.84
CA LEU A 260 8.90 -4.84 -3.82
C LEU A 260 9.48 -3.83 -2.80
N ALA A 261 10.76 -3.92 -2.49
CA ALA A 261 11.41 -3.01 -1.55
C ALA A 261 11.47 -1.58 -2.11
N ALA A 262 11.74 -1.42 -3.41
CA ALA A 262 11.68 -0.13 -4.11
C ALA A 262 10.27 0.47 -4.08
N TYR A 263 9.24 -0.35 -4.26
CA TYR A 263 7.85 0.10 -4.15
C TYR A 263 7.48 0.50 -2.71
N ARG A 264 7.90 -0.27 -1.70
CA ARG A 264 7.68 0.07 -0.28
C ARG A 264 8.34 1.40 0.06
N ARG A 265 9.60 1.62 -0.32
CA ARG A 265 10.29 2.91 -0.14
C ARG A 265 9.54 4.07 -0.78
N PHE A 266 9.04 3.88 -1.99
CA PHE A 266 8.21 4.90 -2.66
C PHE A 266 6.94 5.25 -1.87
N ILE A 267 6.22 4.25 -1.32
CA ILE A 267 5.06 4.49 -0.45
C ILE A 267 5.47 5.27 0.80
N ASP A 268 6.57 4.87 1.45
CA ASP A 268 7.09 5.54 2.65
C ASP A 268 7.46 7.00 2.37
N GLU A 269 8.06 7.31 1.22
CA GLU A 269 8.36 8.67 0.80
C GLU A 269 7.09 9.52 0.59
N VAL A 270 6.08 8.97 -0.07
CA VAL A 270 4.79 9.68 -0.29
C VAL A 270 4.13 9.99 1.05
N VAL A 271 4.06 9.00 1.94
CA VAL A 271 3.48 9.14 3.29
C VAL A 271 4.33 10.12 4.12
N GLY A 272 5.65 10.02 4.05
CA GLY A 272 6.57 10.92 4.74
C GLY A 272 6.36 12.39 4.36
N ARG A 273 6.20 12.70 3.07
CA ARG A 273 5.88 14.07 2.59
C ARG A 273 4.53 14.56 3.11
N ARG A 274 3.54 13.68 3.25
CA ARG A 274 2.23 14.02 3.82
C ARG A 274 2.34 14.30 5.32
N ASN A 275 3.05 13.48 6.06
CA ASN A 275 3.31 13.66 7.48
C ASN A 275 4.10 14.96 7.76
N ALA A 276 5.04 15.32 6.89
CA ALA A 276 5.80 16.57 7.01
C ALA A 276 4.90 17.82 7.05
N ARG A 277 3.78 17.82 6.30
CA ARG A 277 2.79 18.91 6.32
C ARG A 277 2.10 19.06 7.68
N ASN A 278 1.99 17.97 8.43
CA ASN A 278 1.32 17.90 9.72
C ASN A 278 2.32 17.88 10.91
N ARG A 279 3.60 18.12 10.67
CA ARG A 279 4.70 17.94 11.62
C ARG A 279 4.40 18.55 12.99
N LYS A 280 3.95 19.79 13.07
CA LYS A 280 3.65 20.46 14.34
C LYS A 280 2.57 19.74 15.17
N ARG A 281 1.52 19.25 14.52
CA ARG A 281 0.45 18.49 15.17
C ARG A 281 0.91 17.11 15.60
N ILE A 282 1.76 16.47 14.80
CA ILE A 282 2.37 15.17 15.11
C ILE A 282 3.29 15.29 16.33
N GLU A 283 4.07 16.36 16.44
CA GLU A 283 4.91 16.63 17.63
C GLU A 283 4.08 16.80 18.91
N ILE A 284 2.97 17.53 18.83
CA ILE A 284 2.03 17.66 19.95
C ILE A 284 1.44 16.29 20.33
N GLU A 285 1.05 15.50 19.34
CA GLU A 285 0.45 14.19 19.57
C GLU A 285 1.43 13.19 20.17
N ARG A 286 2.69 13.17 19.67
CA ARG A 286 3.75 12.31 20.22
C ARG A 286 3.99 12.51 21.72
N ALA A 287 3.86 13.72 22.21
CA ALA A 287 4.00 14.02 23.64
C ALA A 287 2.86 13.42 24.49
N ALA A 288 1.72 13.10 23.89
CA ALA A 288 0.55 12.51 24.56
C ALA A 288 0.42 10.99 24.36
N LEU A 289 1.28 10.37 23.52
CA LEU A 289 1.25 8.93 23.30
C LEU A 289 1.83 8.15 24.48
N LYS A 290 1.35 6.93 24.65
CA LYS A 290 1.96 5.95 25.56
C LYS A 290 3.28 5.44 24.98
N PRO A 291 4.24 4.99 25.82
CA PRO A 291 5.47 4.38 25.35
C PRO A 291 5.19 3.06 24.60
N LEU A 292 6.08 2.74 23.67
CA LEU A 292 6.09 1.42 23.01
C LEU A 292 6.50 0.34 24.02
N PRO A 293 6.02 -0.91 23.85
CA PRO A 293 6.55 -2.05 24.59
C PRO A 293 7.98 -2.37 24.15
N ASP A 294 8.72 -3.12 24.99
CA ASP A 294 10.12 -3.49 24.72
C ASP A 294 10.29 -4.34 23.46
N ARG A 295 9.26 -5.06 23.06
CA ARG A 295 9.28 -5.95 21.90
C ARG A 295 7.96 -5.94 21.13
N ARG A 296 8.05 -6.29 19.83
CA ARG A 296 6.89 -6.56 18.98
C ARG A 296 6.32 -7.95 19.28
N THR A 297 5.05 -8.15 18.98
CA THR A 297 4.47 -9.49 18.90
C THR A 297 4.89 -10.16 17.60
N ALA A 298 5.01 -11.48 17.62
CA ALA A 298 5.25 -12.28 16.41
C ALA A 298 3.95 -12.99 16.03
N ASP A 299 3.14 -12.31 15.23
CA ASP A 299 1.89 -12.87 14.76
C ASP A 299 2.09 -13.64 13.45
N TYR A 300 1.75 -14.92 13.47
CA TYR A 300 1.75 -15.81 12.31
C TYR A 300 0.55 -16.76 12.37
N GLU A 301 0.19 -17.31 11.23
CA GLU A 301 -0.75 -18.42 11.12
C GLU A 301 0.04 -19.72 10.97
N GLU A 302 -0.27 -20.71 11.80
CA GLU A 302 0.40 -22.01 11.72
C GLU A 302 -0.35 -22.92 10.74
N ALA A 303 0.38 -23.55 9.84
CA ALA A 303 -0.12 -24.55 8.92
C ALA A 303 0.79 -25.77 8.86
N ARG A 304 0.20 -26.97 8.77
CA ARG A 304 0.95 -28.23 8.55
C ARG A 304 0.77 -28.64 7.10
N VAL A 305 1.87 -28.81 6.39
CA VAL A 305 1.89 -29.16 4.96
C VAL A 305 2.70 -30.42 4.71
N LEU A 306 2.30 -31.19 3.69
CA LEU A 306 3.08 -32.34 3.20
C LEU A 306 3.85 -31.90 1.95
N VAL A 307 5.16 -32.16 1.91
CA VAL A 307 5.96 -31.95 0.72
C VAL A 307 5.70 -33.09 -0.26
N THR A 308 5.16 -32.76 -1.41
CA THR A 308 4.77 -33.71 -2.46
C THR A 308 5.96 -34.12 -3.33
N SER A 309 5.78 -35.16 -4.14
CA SER A 309 6.75 -35.60 -5.16
C SER A 309 7.10 -34.52 -6.20
N SER A 310 6.34 -33.43 -6.27
CA SER A 310 6.65 -32.26 -7.09
C SER A 310 7.75 -31.36 -6.51
N GLY A 311 8.34 -31.72 -5.37
CA GLY A 311 9.40 -30.94 -4.73
C GLY A 311 8.90 -29.67 -4.03
N GLY A 312 7.66 -29.68 -3.53
CA GLY A 312 7.05 -28.55 -2.85
C GLY A 312 5.69 -28.87 -2.25
N PHE A 313 5.02 -27.86 -1.75
CA PHE A 313 3.70 -27.94 -1.15
C PHE A 313 2.80 -26.80 -1.62
N ILE A 314 1.49 -26.96 -1.50
CA ILE A 314 0.50 -25.92 -1.80
C ILE A 314 -0.05 -25.38 -0.49
N LEU A 315 0.03 -24.04 -0.33
CA LEU A 315 -0.57 -23.32 0.79
C LEU A 315 -1.29 -22.08 0.26
N ARG A 316 -2.55 -21.88 0.65
CA ARG A 316 -3.37 -20.74 0.20
C ARG A 316 -3.39 -20.55 -1.33
N ARG A 317 -3.51 -21.65 -2.09
CA ARG A 317 -3.50 -21.67 -3.56
C ARG A 317 -2.18 -21.21 -4.21
N VAL A 318 -1.08 -21.28 -3.47
CA VAL A 318 0.26 -21.00 -3.99
C VAL A 318 1.11 -22.23 -3.78
N PHE A 319 1.78 -22.66 -4.84
CA PHE A 319 2.80 -23.70 -4.79
C PHE A 319 4.13 -23.09 -4.37
N TYR A 320 4.77 -23.69 -3.40
CA TYR A 320 6.08 -23.30 -2.88
C TYR A 320 7.06 -24.45 -3.08
N SER A 321 8.16 -24.19 -3.81
CA SER A 321 9.23 -25.18 -3.93
C SER A 321 10.08 -25.21 -2.66
N VAL A 322 10.53 -26.41 -2.29
CA VAL A 322 11.48 -26.63 -1.19
C VAL A 322 12.56 -27.63 -1.65
N PRO A 323 13.72 -27.71 -0.96
CA PRO A 323 14.74 -28.69 -1.29
C PRO A 323 14.17 -30.10 -1.43
N SER A 324 14.48 -30.79 -2.53
CA SER A 324 13.88 -32.08 -2.89
C SER A 324 14.10 -33.18 -1.86
N ARG A 325 15.11 -33.06 -0.98
CA ARG A 325 15.32 -33.97 0.16
C ARG A 325 14.18 -33.97 1.17
N LEU A 326 13.31 -32.96 1.15
CA LEU A 326 12.15 -32.84 2.04
C LEU A 326 10.90 -33.55 1.50
N ILE A 327 10.94 -34.15 0.32
CA ILE A 327 9.81 -34.92 -0.23
C ILE A 327 9.37 -36.01 0.73
N GLY A 328 8.06 -36.09 1.00
CA GLY A 328 7.46 -37.04 1.94
C GLY A 328 7.44 -36.56 3.40
N HIS A 329 8.13 -35.48 3.72
CA HIS A 329 8.10 -34.92 5.09
C HIS A 329 6.91 -33.95 5.27
N ARG A 330 6.42 -33.89 6.51
CA ARG A 330 5.45 -32.89 6.95
C ARG A 330 6.21 -31.74 7.60
N LEU A 331 5.93 -30.52 7.12
CA LEU A 331 6.52 -29.30 7.64
C LEU A 331 5.48 -28.52 8.44
N ASN A 332 5.90 -27.91 9.54
CA ASN A 332 5.17 -26.85 10.20
C ASN A 332 5.57 -25.53 9.49
N VAL A 333 4.59 -24.74 9.08
CA VAL A 333 4.80 -23.49 8.38
C VAL A 333 4.20 -22.36 9.18
N HIS A 334 5.01 -21.39 9.57
CA HIS A 334 4.57 -20.12 10.14
C HIS A 334 4.36 -19.13 8.99
N LEU A 335 3.11 -18.78 8.76
CA LEU A 335 2.70 -17.90 7.67
C LEU A 335 2.57 -16.47 8.17
N TYR A 336 3.51 -15.62 7.77
CA TYR A 336 3.50 -14.16 7.99
C TYR A 336 2.88 -13.42 6.79
N ASP A 337 2.77 -12.11 6.85
CA ASP A 337 2.25 -11.33 5.72
C ASP A 337 3.19 -11.34 4.52
N ASP A 338 4.49 -11.31 4.73
CA ASP A 338 5.51 -11.20 3.68
C ASP A 338 6.29 -12.50 3.41
N ARG A 339 6.28 -13.47 4.31
CA ARG A 339 7.08 -14.68 4.23
C ARG A 339 6.41 -15.91 4.86
N LEU A 340 6.99 -17.04 4.61
CA LEU A 340 6.71 -18.32 5.25
C LEU A 340 8.00 -18.85 5.86
N ASP A 341 8.00 -19.16 7.14
CA ASP A 341 9.09 -19.86 7.79
C ASP A 341 8.72 -21.34 7.95
N CYS A 342 9.53 -22.22 7.35
CA CYS A 342 9.28 -23.66 7.30
C CYS A 342 10.13 -24.38 8.34
N PHE A 343 9.51 -25.26 9.12
CA PHE A 343 10.13 -26.02 10.20
C PHE A 343 9.94 -27.53 10.02
N LEU A 344 10.95 -28.30 10.40
CA LEU A 344 10.84 -29.74 10.61
C LEU A 344 10.96 -30.02 12.13
N GLY A 345 9.85 -30.36 12.76
CA GLY A 345 9.75 -30.32 14.21
C GLY A 345 9.92 -28.86 14.71
N SER A 346 10.91 -28.64 15.57
CA SER A 346 11.31 -27.33 16.07
C SER A 346 12.42 -26.65 15.26
N THR A 347 13.02 -27.36 14.30
CA THR A 347 14.19 -26.87 13.55
C THR A 347 13.72 -26.03 12.37
N HIS A 348 14.12 -24.75 12.33
CA HIS A 348 13.93 -23.89 11.17
C HIS A 348 14.76 -24.38 9.98
N LEU A 349 14.14 -24.57 8.83
CA LEU A 349 14.77 -25.07 7.61
C LEU A 349 15.09 -23.95 6.62
N LEU A 350 14.10 -23.13 6.31
CA LEU A 350 14.20 -22.07 5.32
C LEU A 350 13.03 -21.09 5.47
N SER A 351 13.25 -19.88 4.98
CA SER A 351 12.23 -18.86 4.83
C SER A 351 11.95 -18.65 3.34
N LEU A 352 10.67 -18.62 2.97
CA LEU A 352 10.21 -18.40 1.61
C LEU A 352 9.43 -17.09 1.55
N ARG A 353 9.57 -16.35 0.46
CA ARG A 353 8.73 -15.16 0.22
C ARG A 353 7.27 -15.59 0.03
N ARG A 354 6.34 -14.86 0.62
CA ARG A 354 4.92 -15.13 0.42
C ARG A 354 4.50 -14.87 -1.01
N GLY A 355 3.92 -15.89 -1.64
CA GLY A 355 3.32 -15.79 -2.96
C GLY A 355 1.86 -15.37 -2.89
N ARG A 356 1.30 -15.04 -4.04
CA ARG A 356 -0.10 -14.66 -4.19
C ARG A 356 -0.86 -15.67 -5.03
N PRO A 357 -2.10 -15.99 -4.66
CA PRO A 357 -2.96 -16.72 -5.54
C PRO A 357 -3.30 -15.85 -6.76
N PRO A 358 -3.22 -16.36 -7.98
CA PRO A 358 -3.64 -15.65 -9.18
C PRO A 358 -5.16 -15.42 -9.13
N GLN A 359 -5.61 -14.38 -9.82
CA GLN A 359 -7.05 -14.14 -10.01
C GLN A 359 -7.67 -15.26 -10.87
N GLY A 360 -8.86 -15.73 -10.47
CA GLY A 360 -9.61 -16.76 -11.17
C GLY A 360 -9.67 -18.11 -10.43
N ARG A 361 -10.73 -18.89 -10.72
CA ARG A 361 -10.91 -20.24 -10.14
C ARG A 361 -9.93 -21.22 -10.77
N GLY A 362 -9.37 -22.12 -9.97
CA GLY A 362 -8.55 -23.26 -10.43
C GLY A 362 -7.09 -22.94 -10.78
N LYS A 363 -6.66 -21.68 -10.75
CA LYS A 363 -5.25 -21.33 -10.96
C LYS A 363 -4.49 -21.28 -9.64
N HIS A 364 -3.23 -21.77 -9.65
CA HIS A 364 -2.31 -21.66 -8.52
C HIS A 364 -1.22 -20.65 -8.82
N GLY A 365 -0.82 -19.87 -7.78
CA GLY A 365 0.41 -19.10 -7.83
C GLY A 365 1.62 -20.02 -7.63
N HIS A 366 2.81 -19.55 -7.99
CA HIS A 366 4.04 -20.32 -7.81
C HIS A 366 5.13 -19.42 -7.23
N VAL A 367 5.79 -19.92 -6.19
CA VAL A 367 7.02 -19.37 -5.61
C VAL A 367 8.05 -20.47 -5.71
N VAL A 368 8.94 -20.34 -6.66
CA VAL A 368 9.89 -21.40 -7.01
C VAL A 368 11.29 -20.82 -6.98
N ASP A 369 12.17 -21.57 -6.31
CA ASP A 369 13.61 -21.35 -6.36
C ASP A 369 14.22 -22.48 -7.18
N TYR A 370 14.93 -22.13 -8.26
CA TYR A 370 15.56 -23.12 -9.15
C TYR A 370 16.60 -23.98 -8.43
N HIS A 371 17.22 -23.49 -7.35
CA HIS A 371 18.15 -24.25 -6.52
C HIS A 371 17.51 -25.52 -5.94
N HIS A 372 16.21 -25.50 -5.68
CA HIS A 372 15.48 -26.64 -5.13
C HIS A 372 15.29 -27.79 -6.14
N VAL A 373 15.26 -27.47 -7.44
CA VAL A 373 14.87 -28.42 -8.50
C VAL A 373 15.97 -28.66 -9.55
N ILE A 374 17.07 -27.90 -9.51
CA ILE A 374 18.12 -27.97 -10.54
C ILE A 374 18.71 -29.36 -10.71
N HIS A 375 18.91 -30.12 -9.63
CA HIS A 375 19.41 -31.50 -9.69
C HIS A 375 18.48 -32.44 -10.43
N ALA A 376 17.16 -32.23 -10.32
CA ALA A 376 16.17 -33.02 -11.05
C ALA A 376 16.12 -32.60 -12.54
N LEU A 377 16.22 -31.29 -12.84
CA LEU A 377 16.25 -30.76 -14.19
C LEU A 377 17.49 -31.22 -14.96
N ARG A 378 18.66 -31.32 -14.33
CA ARG A 378 19.88 -31.89 -14.95
C ARG A 378 19.67 -33.31 -15.49
N ARG A 379 18.88 -34.12 -14.78
CA ARG A 379 18.55 -35.51 -15.20
C ARG A 379 17.45 -35.54 -16.27
N LYS A 380 16.57 -34.54 -16.27
CA LYS A 380 15.38 -34.48 -17.14
C LYS A 380 15.24 -33.11 -17.80
N PRO A 381 16.18 -32.64 -18.63
CA PRO A 381 16.16 -31.27 -19.18
C PRO A 381 14.88 -30.93 -19.94
N MET A 382 14.31 -31.92 -20.65
CA MET A 382 13.07 -31.69 -21.41
C MET A 382 11.85 -31.34 -20.55
N ALA A 383 11.89 -31.63 -19.26
CA ALA A 383 10.81 -31.22 -18.36
C ALA A 383 10.64 -29.70 -18.31
N LEU A 384 11.70 -28.92 -18.60
CA LEU A 384 11.66 -27.45 -18.61
C LEU A 384 10.66 -26.90 -19.67
N LEU A 385 10.48 -27.58 -20.80
CA LEU A 385 9.69 -27.08 -21.92
C LEU A 385 8.23 -26.78 -21.53
N ASN A 386 7.59 -27.74 -20.86
CA ASN A 386 6.17 -27.66 -20.46
C ASN A 386 5.97 -27.52 -18.95
N LEU A 387 6.97 -27.04 -18.24
CA LEU A 387 6.89 -26.85 -16.78
C LEU A 387 5.90 -25.73 -16.46
N VAL A 388 4.90 -26.03 -15.63
CA VAL A 388 3.81 -25.08 -15.27
C VAL A 388 4.33 -23.78 -14.66
N TYR A 389 5.45 -23.86 -13.94
CA TYR A 389 6.09 -22.70 -13.28
C TYR A 389 7.44 -22.32 -13.92
N ARG A 390 7.62 -22.61 -15.22
CA ARG A 390 8.86 -22.34 -15.96
C ARG A 390 9.31 -20.88 -15.82
N ASP A 391 8.40 -19.94 -16.01
CA ASP A 391 8.73 -18.52 -16.02
C ASP A 391 9.12 -18.00 -14.61
N GLN A 392 8.59 -18.62 -13.55
CA GLN A 392 8.97 -18.33 -12.17
C GLN A 392 10.27 -19.02 -11.75
N LEU A 393 10.73 -20.01 -12.53
CA LEU A 393 11.98 -20.70 -12.29
C LEU A 393 13.20 -19.86 -12.66
N PHE A 394 13.05 -18.96 -13.62
CA PHE A 394 14.15 -18.13 -14.08
C PHE A 394 14.48 -17.04 -13.03
N PRO A 395 15.72 -17.02 -12.51
CA PRO A 395 16.04 -16.12 -11.39
C PRO A 395 16.08 -14.65 -11.81
N ARG A 396 16.39 -14.38 -13.10
CA ARG A 396 16.45 -13.02 -13.66
C ARG A 396 15.88 -12.98 -15.07
N ARG A 397 15.48 -11.80 -15.52
CA ARG A 397 14.90 -11.57 -16.85
C ARG A 397 15.80 -12.05 -18.00
N ALA A 398 17.12 -11.92 -17.83
CA ALA A 398 18.09 -12.39 -18.82
C ALA A 398 17.91 -13.87 -19.19
N TYR A 399 17.63 -14.73 -18.19
CA TYR A 399 17.40 -16.16 -18.43
C TYR A 399 16.10 -16.44 -19.20
N ALA A 400 15.04 -15.66 -18.96
CA ALA A 400 13.81 -15.76 -19.73
C ALA A 400 14.04 -15.33 -21.20
N ARG A 401 14.72 -14.19 -21.42
CA ARG A 401 15.12 -13.73 -22.75
C ARG A 401 15.98 -14.78 -23.48
N ALA A 402 16.93 -15.38 -22.77
CA ALA A 402 17.76 -16.44 -23.33
C ALA A 402 16.94 -17.66 -23.78
N PHE A 403 15.98 -18.09 -22.95
CA PHE A 403 15.12 -19.21 -23.30
C PHE A 403 14.31 -18.95 -24.58
N GLU A 404 13.69 -17.76 -24.68
CA GLU A 404 12.92 -17.36 -25.86
C GLU A 404 13.81 -17.27 -27.13
N ALA A 405 14.99 -16.66 -27.01
CA ALA A 405 15.93 -16.53 -28.13
C ALA A 405 16.47 -17.89 -28.60
N LEU A 406 16.78 -18.79 -27.67
CA LEU A 406 17.22 -20.15 -27.98
C LEU A 406 16.09 -20.95 -28.64
N LEU A 407 14.86 -20.87 -28.13
CA LEU A 407 13.71 -21.59 -28.65
C LEU A 407 13.36 -21.15 -30.10
N ALA A 408 13.58 -19.87 -30.42
CA ALA A 408 13.35 -19.33 -31.75
C ALA A 408 14.37 -19.82 -32.82
N LYS A 409 15.58 -20.18 -32.38
CA LYS A 409 16.70 -20.50 -33.30
C LYS A 409 17.24 -21.92 -33.19
N GLN A 410 16.85 -22.68 -32.16
CA GLN A 410 17.35 -24.04 -31.91
C GLN A 410 16.19 -25.02 -31.69
N SER A 411 16.51 -26.34 -31.74
CA SER A 411 15.54 -27.37 -31.38
C SER A 411 15.17 -27.29 -29.89
N GLU A 412 13.95 -27.67 -29.55
CA GLU A 412 13.47 -27.70 -28.12
C GLU A 412 14.43 -28.47 -27.21
N LYS A 413 14.95 -29.59 -27.69
CA LYS A 413 15.89 -30.43 -26.96
C LYS A 413 17.21 -29.70 -26.63
N GLN A 414 17.73 -28.96 -27.59
CA GLN A 414 18.95 -28.20 -27.45
C GLN A 414 18.72 -26.99 -26.52
N THR A 415 17.63 -26.24 -26.72
CA THR A 415 17.20 -25.17 -25.88
C THR A 415 17.10 -25.58 -24.42
N CYS A 416 16.39 -26.68 -24.13
CA CYS A 416 16.25 -27.17 -22.77
C CYS A 416 17.59 -27.58 -22.14
N ARG A 417 18.48 -28.22 -22.91
CA ARG A 417 19.81 -28.61 -22.42
C ARG A 417 20.68 -27.40 -22.13
N THR A 418 20.72 -26.42 -23.01
CA THR A 418 21.48 -25.17 -22.83
C THR A 418 20.96 -24.41 -21.60
N MET A 419 19.64 -24.21 -21.51
CA MET A 419 19.06 -23.47 -20.38
C MET A 419 19.29 -24.16 -19.04
N VAL A 420 19.10 -25.47 -18.95
CA VAL A 420 19.40 -26.21 -17.73
C VAL A 420 20.89 -26.16 -17.42
N GLY A 421 21.75 -26.15 -18.45
CA GLY A 421 23.20 -25.98 -18.29
C GLY A 421 23.57 -24.60 -17.73
N LEU A 422 22.92 -23.53 -18.19
CA LEU A 422 23.12 -22.17 -17.70
C LEU A 422 22.65 -22.03 -16.23
N LEU A 423 21.47 -22.55 -15.90
CA LEU A 423 20.98 -22.56 -14.52
C LEU A 423 21.90 -23.39 -13.59
N ALA A 424 22.42 -24.51 -14.11
CA ALA A 424 23.37 -25.33 -13.39
C ALA A 424 24.71 -24.62 -13.15
N LEU A 425 25.21 -23.88 -14.14
CA LEU A 425 26.40 -23.06 -14.01
C LEU A 425 26.22 -21.96 -12.96
N ALA A 426 25.08 -21.25 -13.00
CA ALA A 426 24.72 -20.24 -12.01
C ALA A 426 24.70 -20.83 -10.59
N HIS A 427 24.10 -22.03 -10.43
CA HIS A 427 24.04 -22.72 -9.14
C HIS A 427 25.43 -23.18 -8.65
N ASP A 428 26.20 -23.84 -9.51
CA ASP A 428 27.47 -24.46 -9.12
C ASP A 428 28.57 -23.44 -8.82
N ARG A 429 28.49 -22.25 -9.44
CA ARG A 429 29.48 -21.17 -9.31
C ARG A 429 28.99 -19.99 -8.49
N ALA A 430 27.76 -20.02 -8.03
CA ALA A 430 27.12 -18.90 -7.34
C ALA A 430 27.26 -17.55 -8.08
N CYS A 431 27.20 -17.60 -9.43
CA CYS A 431 27.45 -16.46 -10.35
C CYS A 431 26.15 -16.04 -11.09
N GLU A 432 25.02 -16.14 -10.44
CA GLU A 432 23.70 -15.89 -11.05
C GLU A 432 23.57 -14.49 -11.69
N ALA A 433 24.08 -13.46 -11.00
CA ALA A 433 23.98 -12.08 -11.45
C ALA A 433 24.94 -11.82 -12.61
N GLU A 434 26.18 -12.18 -12.47
CA GLU A 434 27.25 -11.98 -13.45
C GLU A 434 26.99 -12.78 -14.72
N LEU A 435 26.40 -13.98 -14.57
CA LEU A 435 25.98 -14.79 -15.70
C LEU A 435 24.79 -14.16 -16.43
N ALA A 436 23.83 -13.55 -15.69
CA ALA A 436 22.74 -12.82 -16.30
C ALA A 436 23.22 -11.64 -17.14
N ASP A 437 24.19 -10.86 -16.62
CA ASP A 437 24.79 -9.74 -17.34
C ASP A 437 25.51 -10.21 -18.61
N ALA A 438 26.22 -11.34 -18.54
CA ALA A 438 26.89 -11.94 -19.70
C ALA A 438 25.87 -12.45 -20.75
N ILE A 439 24.75 -13.03 -20.33
CA ILE A 439 23.66 -13.45 -21.20
C ILE A 439 23.02 -12.26 -21.90
N ASP A 440 22.72 -11.18 -21.16
CA ASP A 440 22.14 -9.98 -21.76
C ASP A 440 23.09 -9.32 -22.76
N ALA A 441 24.38 -9.25 -22.45
CA ALA A 441 25.38 -8.73 -23.38
C ALA A 441 25.47 -9.55 -24.70
N ASP A 442 25.35 -10.88 -24.62
CA ASP A 442 25.30 -11.72 -25.80
C ASP A 442 24.06 -11.49 -26.64
N LEU A 443 22.89 -11.42 -25.98
CA LEU A 443 21.61 -11.21 -26.66
C LEU A 443 21.55 -9.81 -27.31
N ASP A 444 22.05 -8.78 -26.64
CA ASP A 444 22.09 -7.43 -27.18
C ASP A 444 23.05 -7.30 -28.37
N ALA A 445 24.10 -8.13 -28.41
CA ALA A 445 24.98 -8.28 -29.57
C ALA A 445 24.44 -9.21 -30.68
N GLY A 446 23.17 -9.67 -30.54
CA GLY A 446 22.52 -10.58 -31.51
C GLY A 446 23.03 -12.03 -31.49
N ARG A 447 23.84 -12.41 -30.51
CA ARG A 447 24.39 -13.75 -30.33
C ARG A 447 23.55 -14.56 -29.35
N LEU A 448 23.47 -15.86 -29.57
CA LEU A 448 22.89 -16.78 -28.58
C LEU A 448 23.92 -17.06 -27.48
N PRO A 449 23.44 -17.25 -26.21
CA PRO A 449 24.31 -17.69 -25.14
C PRO A 449 24.94 -19.06 -25.46
N ASP A 450 26.26 -19.12 -25.45
CA ASP A 450 27.04 -20.34 -25.63
C ASP A 450 27.47 -20.88 -24.27
N LEU A 451 26.95 -22.06 -23.90
CA LEU A 451 27.17 -22.68 -22.61
C LEU A 451 28.66 -23.00 -22.33
N ASP A 452 29.39 -23.46 -23.33
CA ASP A 452 30.76 -23.92 -23.13
C ASP A 452 31.69 -22.72 -22.96
N ARG A 453 31.51 -21.68 -23.77
CA ARG A 453 32.20 -20.39 -23.62
C ARG A 453 31.92 -19.74 -22.25
N LEU A 454 30.66 -19.75 -21.81
CA LEU A 454 30.28 -19.20 -20.50
C LEU A 454 30.83 -20.04 -19.34
N ARG A 455 30.90 -21.37 -19.48
CA ARG A 455 31.57 -22.24 -18.52
C ARG A 455 33.04 -21.90 -18.36
N GLU A 456 33.76 -21.74 -19.46
CA GLU A 456 35.18 -21.34 -19.44
C GLU A 456 35.36 -20.00 -18.73
N ARG A 457 34.53 -19.00 -19.08
CA ARG A 457 34.57 -17.67 -18.47
C ARG A 457 34.33 -17.71 -16.94
N PHE A 458 33.40 -18.53 -16.47
CA PHE A 458 33.06 -18.66 -15.04
C PHE A 458 33.75 -19.84 -14.35
N THR A 459 34.72 -20.49 -14.99
CA THR A 459 35.61 -21.45 -14.32
C THR A 459 36.56 -20.65 -13.46
N ALA A 460 36.46 -20.80 -12.14
CA ALA A 460 37.38 -20.15 -11.20
C ALA A 460 38.78 -20.66 -11.46
N ASP A 461 39.70 -19.75 -11.69
CA ASP A 461 41.13 -20.07 -11.76
C ASP A 461 41.56 -20.52 -10.37
N ARG A 462 41.71 -21.83 -10.15
CA ARG A 462 42.13 -22.42 -8.87
C ARG A 462 43.49 -21.88 -8.38
N ALA A 463 44.28 -21.28 -9.30
CA ALA A 463 45.56 -20.65 -8.98
C ALA A 463 45.41 -19.28 -8.29
N ALA A 464 44.19 -18.67 -8.31
CA ALA A 464 43.95 -17.35 -7.75
C ALA A 464 43.33 -17.35 -6.34
N ILE A 465 43.14 -18.51 -5.72
CA ILE A 465 42.72 -18.55 -4.32
C ILE A 465 43.92 -18.15 -3.46
N PRO A 466 43.95 -16.96 -2.83
CA PRO A 466 45.05 -16.60 -1.97
C PRO A 466 45.11 -17.60 -0.83
N GLU A 467 46.31 -18.13 -0.58
CA GLU A 467 46.55 -18.95 0.58
C GLU A 467 46.46 -18.06 1.83
N VAL A 468 45.28 -18.08 2.46
CA VAL A 468 45.05 -17.29 3.67
C VAL A 468 45.73 -18.04 4.81
N ALA A 469 46.93 -17.65 5.16
CA ALA A 469 47.58 -18.09 6.36
C ALA A 469 46.81 -17.57 7.58
N VAL A 470 45.97 -18.38 8.15
CA VAL A 470 45.29 -18.07 9.41
C VAL A 470 46.29 -18.28 10.53
N ALA A 471 46.89 -17.21 11.04
CA ALA A 471 47.61 -17.26 12.30
C ALA A 471 46.60 -17.53 13.42
N LEU A 472 46.52 -18.79 13.85
CA LEU A 472 45.67 -19.13 15.00
C LEU A 472 46.25 -18.39 16.22
N VAL A 473 45.39 -17.61 16.87
CA VAL A 473 45.73 -16.99 18.15
C VAL A 473 46.06 -18.10 19.13
N PRO A 474 47.24 -18.08 19.84
CA PRO A 474 47.59 -19.11 20.76
C PRO A 474 46.53 -19.26 21.84
N LEU A 475 46.23 -20.51 22.23
CA LEU A 475 45.18 -20.83 23.19
C LEU A 475 45.33 -20.07 24.52
N CYS A 476 46.57 -19.74 24.93
CA CYS A 476 46.79 -18.90 26.11
C CYS A 476 46.21 -17.48 26.05
N ALA A 477 45.91 -16.96 24.86
CA ALA A 477 45.24 -15.66 24.72
C ALA A 477 43.73 -15.74 25.13
N TYR A 478 43.21 -16.96 25.25
CA TYR A 478 41.82 -17.17 25.72
C TYR A 478 41.75 -17.33 27.24
N ASP A 479 42.91 -17.55 27.91
CA ASP A 479 42.95 -17.70 29.38
C ASP A 479 42.57 -16.40 30.09
N GLU A 480 42.78 -15.23 29.46
CA GLU A 480 42.35 -13.95 29.98
C GLU A 480 40.81 -13.81 30.03
N LEU A 481 40.09 -14.48 29.14
CA LEU A 481 38.60 -14.47 29.13
C LEU A 481 38.04 -15.33 30.27
N ALA A 482 38.78 -16.37 30.71
CA ALA A 482 38.35 -17.22 31.83
C ALA A 482 38.50 -16.52 33.17
N THR A 483 39.39 -15.53 33.30
CA THR A 483 39.63 -14.78 34.55
C THR A 483 38.64 -13.65 34.79
N VAL A 484 37.95 -13.16 33.76
CA VAL A 484 36.98 -12.06 33.88
C VAL A 484 35.60 -12.53 34.38
N GLY A 485 35.35 -13.85 34.43
CA GLY A 485 34.04 -14.43 34.77
C GLY A 485 33.93 -15.09 36.17
N ALA A 486 34.97 -15.04 37.02
CA ALA A 486 34.87 -15.59 38.37
C ALA A 486 34.17 -14.62 39.32
N PRO A 487 32.99 -14.95 39.87
CA PRO A 487 32.39 -14.12 40.91
C PRO A 487 33.29 -14.14 42.15
N ASN A 488 33.58 -12.94 42.66
CA ASN A 488 34.39 -12.72 43.88
C ASN A 488 33.67 -13.32 45.10
N THR A 489 33.93 -14.61 45.43
CA THR A 489 33.47 -15.29 46.62
C THR A 489 34.47 -15.11 47.75
N ALA A 490 34.79 -13.88 48.09
CA ALA A 490 35.59 -13.56 49.26
C ALA A 490 34.90 -12.46 50.10
N SER A 491 33.89 -12.84 50.87
CA SER A 491 33.58 -12.26 52.19
C SER A 491 32.27 -12.83 52.74
N LEU A 492 32.33 -13.99 53.33
CA LEU A 492 31.39 -14.48 54.38
C LEU A 492 32.10 -15.57 55.22
N ARG A 493 33.06 -15.15 56.01
CA ARG A 493 33.48 -15.80 57.26
C ARG A 493 34.04 -14.72 58.14
N ASP A 494 33.24 -14.28 59.09
CA ASP A 494 33.55 -14.15 60.50
C ASP A 494 32.47 -13.26 61.17
N GLY A 495 31.77 -13.86 62.06
CA GLY A 495 30.74 -13.24 62.88
C GLY A 495 30.19 -14.30 63.85
N GLY A 496 31.10 -14.76 64.74
CA GLY A 496 30.82 -15.76 65.75
C GLY A 496 29.86 -15.27 66.80
N LEU A 497 29.33 -16.25 67.44
CA LEU A 497 28.64 -16.33 68.70
C LEU A 497 28.98 -15.27 69.74
N SER A 498 27.93 -14.61 70.26
CA SER A 498 27.56 -14.58 71.67
C SER A 498 26.16 -13.99 71.85
#